data_5e115b47df272d81d51a07103faa9825
#
_entry.id   5e115b47df272d81d51a07103faa9825
#
_cell.length_a   1.000
_cell.length_b   1.000
_cell.length_c   1.000
_cell.angle_alpha   90.00
_cell.angle_beta   90.00
_cell.angle_gamma   90.00
#
_symmetry.space_group_name_H-M   'P 1'
#
loop_
_entity.id
_entity.type
_entity.pdbx_description
1 polymer ?
#
loop_
_entity_poly.entity_id
_entity_poly.type
_entity_poly.pdbx_seq_one_letter_code
_entity_poly.pdbx_strand_id
1 'polypeptide(L)'
;MLKDYGLDIQKLFLEIMLSDAVLFTRLQNIYNPENFDRSLKSVAKFLEEHADQYKTLPTIDQITATTGIKLSIPLDLNDGHYEWALTEFEAFTKKQELERAI
;
A
#
# COMPACT_ATOMS: atom_id res chain seq x y z
N MET A 1 -8.37 5.93 -21.23
CA MET A 1 -9.10 6.39 -20.02
C MET A 1 -8.33 5.97 -18.78
N LEU A 2 -8.10 6.92 -17.88
CA LEU A 2 -7.40 6.60 -16.64
C LEU A 2 -8.34 5.89 -15.67
N LYS A 3 -7.81 4.86 -15.04
CA LYS A 3 -8.54 4.12 -14.03
C LYS A 3 -8.67 4.97 -12.76
N ASP A 4 -9.83 4.91 -12.14
CA ASP A 4 -10.06 5.63 -10.90
C ASP A 4 -9.72 4.71 -9.72
N TYR A 5 -8.75 5.14 -8.90
CA TYR A 5 -8.30 4.36 -7.76
C TYR A 5 -8.98 4.85 -6.48
N GLY A 6 -10.12 4.25 -6.19
CA GLY A 6 -10.88 4.57 -5.00
C GLY A 6 -10.23 4.03 -3.73
N LEU A 7 -10.88 4.32 -2.59
CA LEU A 7 -10.38 3.95 -1.28
C LEU A 7 -10.19 2.43 -1.13
N ASP A 8 -11.13 1.65 -1.66
CA ASP A 8 -11.09 0.20 -1.52
C ASP A 8 -9.86 -0.42 -2.17
N ILE A 9 -9.49 0.04 -3.37
CA ILE A 9 -8.33 -0.52 -4.05
C ILE A 9 -7.03 -0.06 -3.41
N GLN A 10 -6.98 1.17 -2.90
CA GLN A 10 -5.81 1.67 -2.17
C GLN A 10 -5.59 0.88 -0.88
N LYS A 11 -6.67 0.60 -0.16
CA LYS A 11 -6.63 -0.21 1.04
C LYS A 11 -6.16 -1.62 0.73
N LEU A 12 -6.63 -2.18 -0.39
CA LEU A 12 -6.21 -3.50 -0.81
C LEU A 12 -4.71 -3.56 -1.13
N PHE A 13 -4.17 -2.51 -1.77
CA PHE A 13 -2.72 -2.44 -2.00
C PHE A 13 -1.94 -2.58 -0.70
N LEU A 14 -2.34 -1.86 0.34
CA LEU A 14 -1.67 -1.93 1.63
C LEU A 14 -1.82 -3.32 2.27
N GLU A 15 -3.00 -3.91 2.16
CA GLU A 15 -3.25 -5.24 2.72
C GLU A 15 -2.41 -6.31 2.02
N ILE A 16 -2.28 -6.23 0.70
CA ILE A 16 -1.46 -7.18 -0.05
C ILE A 16 0.02 -7.02 0.29
N MET A 17 0.49 -5.78 0.39
CA MET A 17 1.89 -5.52 0.77
C MET A 17 2.21 -6.05 2.16
N LEU A 18 1.28 -5.94 3.10
CA LEU A 18 1.46 -6.48 4.44
C LEU A 18 1.49 -8.01 4.45
N SER A 19 0.85 -8.63 3.47
CA SER A 19 0.82 -10.10 3.34
C SER A 19 2.02 -10.65 2.58
N ASP A 20 2.73 -9.79 1.84
CA ASP A 20 3.79 -10.22 0.93
C ASP A 20 4.97 -9.24 1.02
N ALA A 21 5.92 -9.56 1.88
CA ALA A 21 7.09 -8.72 2.11
C ALA A 21 7.97 -8.60 0.87
N VAL A 22 7.98 -9.62 0.02
CA VAL A 22 8.75 -9.58 -1.23
C VAL A 22 8.16 -8.53 -2.16
N LEU A 23 6.83 -8.48 -2.24
CA LEU A 23 6.13 -7.48 -3.04
C LEU A 23 6.44 -6.07 -2.53
N PHE A 24 6.38 -5.87 -1.21
CA PHE A 24 6.67 -4.55 -0.64
C PHE A 24 8.10 -4.12 -0.98
N THR A 25 9.06 -5.01 -0.85
CA THR A 25 10.45 -4.72 -1.18
C THR A 25 10.59 -4.32 -2.65
N ARG A 26 9.88 -5.01 -3.53
CA ARG A 26 9.90 -4.71 -4.96
C ARG A 26 9.33 -3.34 -5.28
N LEU A 27 8.28 -2.93 -4.55
CA LEU A 27 7.59 -1.66 -4.79
C LEU A 27 8.19 -0.50 -4.02
N GLN A 28 9.17 -0.74 -3.17
CA GLN A 28 9.72 0.25 -2.26
C GLN A 28 10.25 1.51 -2.97
N ASN A 29 10.79 1.35 -4.17
CA ASN A 29 11.34 2.47 -4.95
C ASN A 29 10.29 3.48 -5.39
N ILE A 30 9.06 3.03 -5.56
CA ILE A 30 7.97 3.89 -6.01
C ILE A 30 6.94 4.15 -4.92
N TYR A 31 7.14 3.59 -3.74
CA TYR A 31 6.22 3.74 -2.61
C TYR A 31 6.34 5.16 -2.04
N ASN A 32 5.22 5.87 -2.03
CA ASN A 32 5.16 7.22 -1.46
C ASN A 32 3.83 7.40 -0.74
N PRO A 33 3.85 7.56 0.60
CA PRO A 33 2.62 7.73 1.37
C PRO A 33 1.74 8.89 0.89
N GLU A 34 2.32 9.92 0.28
CA GLU A 34 1.57 11.06 -0.21
C GLU A 34 0.66 10.72 -1.38
N ASN A 35 0.87 9.58 -2.04
CA ASN A 35 0.01 9.14 -3.13
C ASN A 35 -1.32 8.57 -2.66
N PHE A 36 -1.43 8.20 -1.40
CA PHE A 36 -2.64 7.58 -0.86
C PHE A 36 -3.68 8.62 -0.46
N ASP A 37 -4.94 8.19 -0.41
CA ASP A 37 -6.03 9.03 0.07
C ASP A 37 -5.71 9.52 1.49
N ARG A 38 -6.23 10.70 1.82
CA ARG A 38 -6.00 11.32 3.13
C ARG A 38 -6.28 10.36 4.29
N SER A 39 -7.34 9.56 4.17
CA SER A 39 -7.72 8.63 5.23
C SER A 39 -6.74 7.48 5.40
N LEU A 40 -5.90 7.20 4.41
CA LEU A 40 -4.93 6.10 4.46
C LEU A 40 -3.49 6.56 4.60
N LYS A 41 -3.22 7.87 4.55
CA LYS A 41 -1.85 8.37 4.63
C LYS A 41 -1.14 7.98 5.93
N SER A 42 -1.85 7.98 7.06
CA SER A 42 -1.25 7.60 8.33
C SER A 42 -0.81 6.14 8.33
N VAL A 43 -1.62 5.26 7.73
CA VAL A 43 -1.26 3.85 7.59
C VAL A 43 -0.04 3.70 6.67
N ALA A 44 -0.07 4.38 5.54
CA ALA A 44 1.02 4.29 4.56
C ALA A 44 2.34 4.80 5.14
N LYS A 45 2.31 5.90 5.90
CA LYS A 45 3.50 6.43 6.56
C LYS A 45 4.01 5.49 7.64
N PHE A 46 3.11 4.95 8.45
CA PHE A 46 3.49 4.04 9.52
C PHE A 46 4.16 2.78 8.97
N LEU A 47 3.60 2.24 7.88
CA LEU A 47 4.16 1.06 7.24
C LEU A 47 5.59 1.32 6.77
N GLU A 48 5.82 2.44 6.09
CA GLU A 48 7.13 2.81 5.59
C GLU A 48 8.14 3.04 6.72
N GLU A 49 7.75 3.79 7.74
CA GLU A 49 8.62 4.12 8.87
C GLU A 49 8.98 2.86 9.67
N HIS A 50 8.00 1.99 9.90
CA HIS A 50 8.22 0.75 10.62
C HIS A 50 9.17 -0.17 9.86
N ALA A 51 8.96 -0.31 8.55
CA ALA A 51 9.82 -1.15 7.71
C ALA A 51 11.25 -0.61 7.69
N ASP A 52 11.41 0.71 7.65
CA ASP A 52 12.72 1.34 7.64
C ASP A 52 13.46 1.16 8.98
N GLN A 53 12.74 1.36 10.08
CA GLN A 53 13.31 1.30 11.41
C GLN A 53 13.62 -0.13 11.86
N TYR A 54 12.70 -1.04 11.66
CA TYR A 54 12.79 -2.40 12.20
C TYR A 54 13.14 -3.47 11.15
N LYS A 55 13.23 -3.08 9.88
CA LYS A 55 13.54 -4.00 8.77
C LYS A 55 12.53 -5.14 8.64
N THR A 56 11.30 -4.90 9.08
CA THR A 56 10.19 -5.83 8.96
C THR A 56 8.89 -5.04 8.88
N LEU A 57 7.85 -5.66 8.31
CA LEU A 57 6.55 -5.01 8.17
C LEU A 57 5.80 -5.06 9.51
N PRO A 58 4.96 -4.04 9.78
CA PRO A 58 4.12 -4.08 10.97
C PRO A 58 3.00 -5.11 10.83
N THR A 59 2.45 -5.52 11.97
CA THR A 59 1.27 -6.39 11.97
C THR A 59 0.01 -5.55 11.83
N ILE A 60 -1.10 -6.21 11.47
CA ILE A 60 -2.41 -5.56 11.42
C ILE A 60 -2.75 -4.94 12.77
N ASP A 61 -2.47 -5.64 13.86
CA ASP A 61 -2.75 -5.14 15.21
C ASP A 61 -1.95 -3.87 15.52
N GLN A 62 -0.69 -3.83 15.10
CA GLN A 62 0.14 -2.63 15.30
C GLN A 62 -0.41 -1.45 14.52
N ILE A 63 -0.87 -1.68 13.31
CA ILE A 63 -1.45 -0.63 12.47
C ILE A 63 -2.73 -0.10 13.11
N THR A 64 -3.61 -0.98 13.53
CA THR A 64 -4.87 -0.57 14.16
C THR A 64 -4.63 0.20 15.44
N ALA A 65 -3.69 -0.28 16.28
CA ALA A 65 -3.38 0.38 17.55
C ALA A 65 -2.78 1.77 17.35
N THR A 66 -1.99 1.95 16.28
CA THR A 66 -1.28 3.22 16.04
C THR A 66 -2.12 4.22 15.26
N THR A 67 -2.84 3.77 14.25
CA THR A 67 -3.56 4.66 13.33
C THR A 67 -5.07 4.68 13.54
N GLY A 68 -5.61 3.70 14.22
CA GLY A 68 -7.07 3.54 14.39
C GLY A 68 -7.76 2.96 13.15
N ILE A 69 -7.02 2.65 12.10
CA ILE A 69 -7.59 2.15 10.86
C ILE A 69 -7.48 0.63 10.83
N LYS A 70 -8.60 -0.01 10.52
CA LYS A 70 -8.69 -1.46 10.52
C LYS A 70 -8.46 -2.02 9.12
N LEU A 71 -7.46 -2.86 8.98
CA LEU A 71 -7.16 -3.59 7.75
C LEU A 71 -7.42 -5.07 7.97
N SER A 72 -7.55 -5.82 6.88
CA SER A 72 -7.74 -7.27 6.93
C SER A 72 -6.75 -7.93 5.99
N ILE A 73 -6.18 -9.07 6.40
CA ILE A 73 -5.32 -9.85 5.51
C ILE A 73 -6.21 -10.52 4.46
N PRO A 74 -5.93 -10.31 3.15
CA PRO A 74 -6.71 -11.00 2.12
C PRO A 74 -6.54 -12.51 2.23
N LEU A 75 -7.66 -13.24 2.14
CA LEU A 75 -7.65 -14.69 2.31
C LEU A 75 -7.47 -15.45 0.99
N ASP A 76 -7.78 -14.82 -0.12
CA ASP A 76 -7.82 -15.48 -1.42
C ASP A 76 -6.64 -15.09 -2.31
N LEU A 77 -5.49 -14.80 -1.72
CA LEU A 77 -4.30 -14.51 -2.50
C LEU A 77 -3.84 -15.77 -3.22
N ASN A 78 -3.49 -15.61 -4.49
CA ASN A 78 -2.98 -16.70 -5.32
C ASN A 78 -1.74 -16.23 -6.06
N ASP A 79 -1.20 -17.06 -6.93
CA ASP A 79 0.04 -16.73 -7.65
C ASP A 79 -0.07 -15.47 -8.52
N GLY A 80 -1.30 -15.11 -8.90
CA GLY A 80 -1.53 -13.91 -9.71
C GLY A 80 -1.52 -12.60 -8.94
N HIS A 81 -1.63 -12.65 -7.61
CA HIS A 81 -1.75 -11.42 -6.83
C HIS A 81 -0.50 -10.52 -6.94
N TYR A 82 0.66 -11.14 -6.98
CA TYR A 82 1.94 -10.42 -7.06
C TYR A 82 2.01 -9.59 -8.34
N GLU A 83 1.75 -10.24 -9.47
CA GLU A 83 1.82 -9.56 -10.78
C GLU A 83 0.74 -8.48 -10.90
N TRP A 84 -0.46 -8.78 -10.44
CA TRP A 84 -1.55 -7.81 -10.46
C TRP A 84 -1.21 -6.58 -9.63
N ALA A 85 -0.76 -6.80 -8.41
CA ALA A 85 -0.43 -5.70 -7.50
C ALA A 85 0.73 -4.87 -8.03
N LEU A 86 1.74 -5.51 -8.59
CA LEU A 86 2.89 -4.83 -9.16
C LEU A 86 2.46 -3.89 -10.28
N THR A 87 1.68 -4.42 -11.24
CA THR A 87 1.21 -3.65 -12.39
C THR A 87 0.28 -2.52 -11.97
N GLU A 88 -0.70 -2.83 -11.13
CA GLU A 88 -1.71 -1.84 -10.73
C GLU A 88 -1.13 -0.78 -9.81
N PHE A 89 -0.22 -1.15 -8.92
CA PHE A 89 0.40 -0.16 -8.03
C PHE A 89 1.30 0.80 -8.81
N GLU A 90 2.01 0.32 -9.83
CA GLU A 90 2.79 1.21 -10.69
C GLU A 90 1.89 2.21 -11.40
N ALA A 91 0.77 1.76 -11.94
CA ALA A 91 -0.19 2.63 -12.62
C ALA A 91 -0.80 3.64 -11.65
N PHE A 92 -1.16 3.19 -10.45
CA PHE A 92 -1.68 4.06 -9.40
C PHE A 92 -0.68 5.16 -9.04
N THR A 93 0.57 4.78 -8.82
CA THR A 93 1.64 5.70 -8.45
C THR A 93 1.85 6.77 -9.53
N LYS A 94 1.90 6.35 -10.80
CA LYS A 94 2.07 7.28 -11.91
C LYS A 94 0.91 8.27 -12.00
N LYS A 95 -0.31 7.78 -11.85
CA LYS A 95 -1.50 8.63 -11.88
C LYS A 95 -1.47 9.66 -10.77
N GLN A 96 -1.17 9.24 -9.55
CA GLN A 96 -1.16 10.14 -8.40
C GLN A 96 -0.06 11.18 -8.50
N GLU A 97 1.12 10.79 -8.94
CA GLU A 97 2.23 11.74 -9.10
C GLU A 97 1.96 12.73 -10.21
N LEU A 98 1.34 12.29 -11.30
CA LEU A 98 0.95 13.21 -12.37
C LEU A 98 -0.07 14.23 -11.88
N GLU A 99 -1.06 13.79 -11.13
CA GLU A 99 -2.09 14.70 -10.58
C GLU A 99 -1.49 15.71 -9.60
N ARG A 100 -0.55 15.30 -8.76
CA ARG A 100 0.09 16.20 -7.81
C ARG A 100 1.02 17.21 -8.48
N ALA A 101 1.53 16.89 -9.65
CA ALA A 101 2.43 17.77 -10.39
C ALA A 101 1.69 18.93 -11.06
N ILE A 102 0.39 18.86 -11.16
CA ILE A 102 -0.45 19.92 -11.72
C ILE A 102 -0.84 20.91 -10.60
#